data_c520007ebf4f238b50c9475842dd9192
#
_entry.id   c520007ebf4f238b50c9475842dd9192
#
_cell.length_a   1.000
_cell.length_b   1.000
_cell.length_c   1.000
_cell.angle_alpha   90.00
_cell.angle_beta   90.00
_cell.angle_gamma   90.00
#
_symmetry.space_group_name_H-M   'P 1'
#
loop_
_entity.id
_entity.type
_entity.pdbx_description
1 polymer ?
#
loop_
_entity_poly.entity_id
_entity_poly.type
_entity_poly.pdbx_seq_one_letter_code
_entity_poly.pdbx_strand_id
1 'polypeptide(L)'
;MQLEKTGNLIGLDVGIEFFYTDSNGHQEENPRFLRKAEQSIKQAQRRIYKKEKGKNGRRKARQRFAKKHLKVSRQRNEHAKRLARCVVKSNDLVAYEDLNVRNMVKNHCLAKSISDAGWTQFRQWLEYFACKFERVAVAVKPHYTSQKCSSCGTVVKKSLSTRTHVCKCGCRLNRDENAAINILNLALQARDGQSRSNAVGLETSTLLGATLVEQVSRSSTESPCL
;
A
#
# COMPACT_ATOMS: atom_id res chain seq x y z
N MET A 1 -21.17 -2.75 -8.59
CA MET A 1 -21.37 -1.52 -9.42
C MET A 1 -20.31 -1.59 -10.51
N GLN A 2 -20.73 -1.92 -11.69
CA GLN A 2 -19.87 -2.10 -12.85
C GLN A 2 -19.49 -0.72 -13.40
N LEU A 3 -18.21 -0.45 -13.53
CA LEU A 3 -17.70 0.76 -14.17
C LEU A 3 -17.28 0.42 -15.60
N GLU A 4 -17.43 1.37 -16.51
CA GLU A 4 -16.92 1.22 -17.87
C GLU A 4 -15.41 0.94 -17.88
N LYS A 5 -14.98 0.08 -18.80
CA LYS A 5 -13.54 -0.23 -18.95
C LYS A 5 -12.80 1.03 -19.42
N THR A 6 -11.68 1.31 -18.77
CA THR A 6 -10.83 2.47 -19.10
C THR A 6 -9.70 2.13 -20.06
N GLY A 7 -9.36 0.85 -20.20
CA GLY A 7 -8.18 0.38 -20.94
C GLY A 7 -6.84 0.63 -20.20
N ASN A 8 -6.86 1.31 -19.06
CA ASN A 8 -5.65 1.71 -18.34
C ASN A 8 -5.17 0.60 -17.40
N LEU A 9 -3.85 0.42 -17.35
CA LEU A 9 -3.15 -0.52 -16.48
C LEU A 9 -2.07 0.27 -15.72
N ILE A 10 -1.92 0.04 -14.42
CA ILE A 10 -1.00 0.81 -13.59
C ILE A 10 -0.24 -0.08 -12.62
N GLY A 11 1.07 0.21 -12.45
CA GLY A 11 1.91 -0.35 -11.38
C GLY A 11 2.17 0.70 -10.32
N LEU A 12 2.19 0.30 -9.05
CA LEU A 12 2.40 1.17 -7.89
C LEU A 12 3.59 0.68 -7.06
N ASP A 13 4.59 1.52 -6.88
CA ASP A 13 5.66 1.35 -5.90
C ASP A 13 5.41 2.26 -4.69
N VAL A 14 5.21 1.66 -3.51
CA VAL A 14 4.93 2.41 -2.28
C VAL A 14 6.22 2.80 -1.56
N GLY A 15 6.32 4.06 -1.16
CA GLY A 15 7.53 4.64 -0.57
C GLY A 15 7.30 5.41 0.73
N ILE A 16 8.42 5.78 1.38
CA ILE A 16 8.40 6.65 2.57
C ILE A 16 8.49 8.12 2.17
N GLU A 17 9.18 8.43 1.09
CA GLU A 17 9.33 9.80 0.58
C GLU A 17 8.05 10.26 -0.07
N PHE A 18 7.60 9.56 -1.09
CA PHE A 18 6.26 9.64 -1.65
C PHE A 18 5.43 8.48 -1.12
N PHE A 19 4.12 8.64 -1.06
CA PHE A 19 3.21 7.59 -0.60
C PHE A 19 3.19 6.41 -1.58
N TYR A 20 3.14 6.71 -2.87
CA TYR A 20 3.46 5.81 -3.98
C TYR A 20 4.01 6.59 -5.18
N THR A 21 4.74 5.90 -6.03
CA THR A 21 5.06 6.33 -7.40
C THR A 21 4.39 5.34 -8.35
N ASP A 22 3.74 5.84 -9.39
CA ASP A 22 3.10 4.99 -10.38
C ASP A 22 3.98 4.75 -11.62
N SER A 23 3.55 3.82 -12.49
CA SER A 23 4.26 3.46 -13.72
C SER A 23 4.24 4.55 -14.80
N ASN A 24 3.49 5.63 -14.60
CA ASN A 24 3.44 6.80 -15.48
C ASN A 24 4.34 7.95 -14.96
N GLY A 25 5.07 7.70 -13.85
CA GLY A 25 5.96 8.68 -13.22
C GLY A 25 5.27 9.66 -12.26
N HIS A 26 3.94 9.54 -12.06
CA HIS A 26 3.25 10.36 -11.07
C HIS A 26 3.63 9.95 -9.65
N GLN A 27 3.86 10.93 -8.78
CA GLN A 27 4.26 10.75 -7.39
C GLN A 27 3.20 11.34 -6.46
N GLU A 28 2.58 10.50 -5.65
CA GLU A 28 1.63 10.94 -4.63
C GLU A 28 2.37 11.30 -3.34
N GLU A 29 2.09 12.47 -2.79
CA GLU A 29 2.75 12.96 -1.58
C GLU A 29 2.42 12.11 -0.35
N ASN A 30 3.43 11.89 0.50
CA ASN A 30 3.24 11.24 1.78
C ASN A 30 2.82 12.29 2.84
N PRO A 31 1.59 12.26 3.37
CA PRO A 31 1.06 13.28 4.27
C PRO A 31 1.72 13.29 5.66
N ARG A 32 2.39 12.20 6.08
CA ARG A 32 3.15 12.06 7.34
C ARG A 32 2.34 12.52 8.56
N PHE A 33 1.11 12.03 8.70
CA PHE A 33 0.14 12.48 9.71
C PHE A 33 0.64 12.35 11.15
N LEU A 34 1.32 11.23 11.47
CA LEU A 34 1.89 11.03 12.81
C LEU A 34 3.01 12.04 13.07
N ARG A 35 3.89 12.27 12.09
CA ARG A 35 5.00 13.21 12.23
C ARG A 35 4.49 14.63 12.49
N LYS A 36 3.45 15.08 11.76
CA LYS A 36 2.79 16.38 11.98
C LYS A 36 2.12 16.47 13.35
N ALA A 37 1.55 15.37 13.85
CA ALA A 37 0.87 15.34 15.16
C ALA A 37 1.80 15.06 16.35
N GLU A 38 3.04 14.67 16.13
CA GLU A 38 3.96 14.12 17.14
C GLU A 38 4.15 15.02 18.35
N GLN A 39 4.42 16.31 18.14
CA GLN A 39 4.62 17.27 19.23
C GLN A 39 3.39 17.34 20.13
N SER A 40 2.20 17.42 19.54
CA SER A 40 0.94 17.49 20.28
C SER A 40 0.60 16.21 21.03
N ILE A 41 1.00 15.05 20.49
CA ILE A 41 0.87 13.74 21.12
C ILE A 41 1.83 13.64 22.31
N LYS A 42 3.11 14.01 22.14
CA LYS A 42 4.10 14.05 23.23
C LYS A 42 3.66 14.96 24.38
N GLN A 43 3.10 16.14 24.08
CA GLN A 43 2.55 17.04 25.11
C GLN A 43 1.37 16.40 25.86
N ALA A 44 0.45 15.74 25.13
CA ALA A 44 -0.67 15.06 25.76
C ALA A 44 -0.20 13.90 26.64
N GLN A 45 0.82 13.15 26.22
CA GLN A 45 1.44 12.07 26.98
C GLN A 45 2.08 12.59 28.28
N ARG A 46 2.87 13.67 28.20
CA ARG A 46 3.48 14.32 29.40
C ARG A 46 2.43 14.75 30.41
N ARG A 47 1.27 15.25 29.94
CA ARG A 47 0.14 15.65 30.83
C ARG A 47 -0.44 14.46 31.61
N ILE A 48 -0.39 13.23 31.08
CA ILE A 48 -0.82 12.03 31.80
C ILE A 48 0.08 11.78 33.02
N TYR A 49 1.39 11.88 32.82
CA TYR A 49 2.37 11.62 33.90
C TYR A 49 2.34 12.69 34.99
N LYS A 50 1.92 13.91 34.68
CA LYS A 50 1.75 14.99 35.67
C LYS A 50 0.47 14.84 36.52
N LYS A 51 -0.37 13.82 36.25
CA LYS A 51 -1.61 13.59 37.01
C LYS A 51 -1.50 12.33 37.86
N GLU A 52 -2.06 12.42 39.07
CA GLU A 52 -2.08 11.37 40.06
C GLU A 52 -2.80 10.12 39.55
N LYS A 53 -2.22 8.91 39.83
CA LYS A 53 -2.81 7.64 39.44
C LYS A 53 -4.17 7.44 40.14
N GLY A 54 -5.14 6.88 39.43
CA GLY A 54 -6.49 6.61 39.92
C GLY A 54 -7.46 7.80 39.85
N LYS A 55 -6.98 9.03 39.79
CA LYS A 55 -7.85 10.23 39.80
C LYS A 55 -8.51 10.50 38.43
N ASN A 56 -9.67 11.13 38.45
CA ASN A 56 -10.43 11.52 37.25
C ASN A 56 -9.61 12.41 36.29
N GLY A 57 -8.73 13.28 36.81
CA GLY A 57 -7.85 14.12 36.01
C GLY A 57 -6.93 13.33 35.10
N ARG A 58 -6.37 12.18 35.58
CA ARG A 58 -5.53 11.29 34.77
C ARG A 58 -6.36 10.55 33.73
N ARG A 59 -7.56 10.09 34.08
CA ARG A 59 -8.50 9.46 33.13
C ARG A 59 -8.83 10.40 31.97
N LYS A 60 -9.19 11.67 32.24
CA LYS A 60 -9.45 12.69 31.22
C LYS A 60 -8.20 12.96 30.34
N ALA A 61 -7.01 12.99 30.94
CA ALA A 61 -5.74 13.17 30.19
C ALA A 61 -5.46 12.00 29.23
N ARG A 62 -5.68 10.73 29.69
CA ARG A 62 -5.57 9.52 28.84
C ARG A 62 -6.56 9.55 27.68
N GLN A 63 -7.80 9.95 27.91
CA GLN A 63 -8.80 10.09 26.84
C GLN A 63 -8.39 11.13 25.80
N ARG A 64 -7.84 12.26 26.22
CA ARG A 64 -7.32 13.30 25.27
C ARG A 64 -6.14 12.77 24.45
N PHE A 65 -5.24 12.02 25.06
CA PHE A 65 -4.14 11.36 24.36
C PHE A 65 -4.65 10.32 23.35
N ALA A 66 -5.57 9.45 23.76
CA ALA A 66 -6.18 8.46 22.87
C ALA A 66 -6.91 9.12 21.67
N LYS A 67 -7.67 10.21 21.91
CA LYS A 67 -8.33 10.97 20.83
C LYS A 67 -7.34 11.50 19.79
N LYS A 68 -6.13 11.91 20.20
CA LYS A 68 -5.09 12.37 19.25
C LYS A 68 -4.57 11.24 18.38
N HIS A 69 -4.31 10.06 18.95
CA HIS A 69 -3.94 8.87 18.20
C HIS A 69 -5.06 8.42 17.25
N LEU A 70 -6.30 8.42 17.73
CA LEU A 70 -7.47 8.08 16.91
C LEU A 70 -7.61 9.02 15.72
N LYS A 71 -7.38 10.35 15.91
CA LYS A 71 -7.39 11.31 14.80
C LYS A 71 -6.37 10.93 13.73
N VAL A 72 -5.12 10.65 14.11
CA VAL A 72 -4.05 10.24 13.17
C VAL A 72 -4.43 8.95 12.45
N SER A 73 -4.94 7.95 13.18
CA SER A 73 -5.37 6.67 12.59
C SER A 73 -6.48 6.88 11.55
N ARG A 74 -7.49 7.70 11.87
CA ARG A 74 -8.59 8.01 10.93
C ARG A 74 -8.10 8.77 9.70
N GLN A 75 -7.19 9.74 9.87
CA GLN A 75 -6.61 10.49 8.76
C GLN A 75 -5.85 9.57 7.80
N ARG A 76 -5.03 8.63 8.33
CA ARG A 76 -4.32 7.64 7.52
C ARG A 76 -5.29 6.74 6.74
N ASN A 77 -6.28 6.20 7.43
CA ASN A 77 -7.27 5.33 6.81
C ASN A 77 -8.07 6.04 5.72
N GLU A 78 -8.52 7.27 5.97
CA GLU A 78 -9.27 8.05 4.98
C GLU A 78 -8.40 8.42 3.77
N HIS A 79 -7.14 8.81 3.98
CA HIS A 79 -6.19 9.08 2.89
C HIS A 79 -5.98 7.84 2.02
N ALA A 80 -5.64 6.70 2.64
CA ALA A 80 -5.45 5.44 1.93
C ALA A 80 -6.72 5.01 1.16
N LYS A 81 -7.89 5.14 1.78
CA LYS A 81 -9.18 4.83 1.17
C LYS A 81 -9.47 5.70 -0.05
N ARG A 82 -9.28 7.02 0.06
CA ARG A 82 -9.53 7.95 -1.05
C ARG A 82 -8.62 7.68 -2.24
N LEU A 83 -7.32 7.53 -1.98
CA LEU A 83 -6.35 7.23 -3.03
C LEU A 83 -6.62 5.89 -3.70
N ALA A 84 -6.84 4.82 -2.93
CA ALA A 84 -7.16 3.52 -3.48
C ALA A 84 -8.41 3.56 -4.36
N ARG A 85 -9.45 4.29 -3.92
CA ARG A 85 -10.67 4.48 -4.73
C ARG A 85 -10.39 5.20 -6.03
N CYS A 86 -9.59 6.28 -6.02
CA CYS A 86 -9.24 7.02 -7.23
C CYS A 86 -8.46 6.14 -8.20
N VAL A 87 -7.39 5.49 -7.72
CA VAL A 87 -6.54 4.63 -8.54
C VAL A 87 -7.36 3.51 -9.20
N VAL A 88 -8.18 2.79 -8.43
CA VAL A 88 -8.97 1.66 -8.95
C VAL A 88 -10.09 2.13 -9.90
N LYS A 89 -10.66 3.32 -9.71
CA LYS A 89 -11.66 3.85 -10.65
C LYS A 89 -11.06 4.22 -12.00
N SER A 90 -9.84 4.69 -12.03
CA SER A 90 -9.16 5.17 -13.23
C SER A 90 -8.44 4.08 -14.01
N ASN A 91 -8.33 2.86 -13.47
CA ASN A 91 -7.54 1.79 -14.06
C ASN A 91 -8.28 0.45 -13.99
N ASP A 92 -8.18 -0.34 -15.06
CA ASP A 92 -8.77 -1.68 -15.14
C ASP A 92 -7.92 -2.73 -14.40
N LEU A 93 -6.60 -2.49 -14.32
CA LEU A 93 -5.66 -3.30 -13.57
C LEU A 93 -4.74 -2.42 -12.72
N VAL A 94 -4.59 -2.78 -11.46
CA VAL A 94 -3.66 -2.16 -10.51
C VAL A 94 -2.71 -3.23 -9.98
N ALA A 95 -1.42 -3.09 -10.29
CA ALA A 95 -0.35 -3.95 -9.77
C ALA A 95 0.36 -3.27 -8.59
N TYR A 96 0.68 -4.01 -7.54
CA TYR A 96 1.40 -3.50 -6.36
C TYR A 96 2.27 -4.59 -5.74
N GLU A 97 3.27 -4.21 -4.93
CA GLU A 97 4.13 -5.16 -4.25
C GLU A 97 3.46 -5.79 -3.01
N ASP A 98 3.63 -7.11 -2.86
CA ASP A 98 3.24 -7.84 -1.65
C ASP A 98 4.29 -7.69 -0.54
N LEU A 99 4.32 -6.51 0.07
CA LEU A 99 5.28 -6.16 1.11
C LEU A 99 4.95 -6.82 2.46
N ASN A 100 5.95 -7.47 3.06
CA ASN A 100 5.83 -7.96 4.43
C ASN A 100 6.08 -6.82 5.44
N VAL A 101 5.08 -5.95 5.61
CA VAL A 101 5.15 -4.78 6.50
C VAL A 101 5.49 -5.18 7.95
N ARG A 102 5.03 -6.35 8.44
CA ARG A 102 5.36 -6.86 9.79
C ARG A 102 6.86 -7.05 9.98
N ASN A 103 7.56 -7.54 8.97
CA ASN A 103 9.01 -7.68 9.04
C ASN A 103 9.72 -6.32 8.89
N MET A 104 9.20 -5.44 8.04
CA MET A 104 9.80 -4.12 7.80
C MET A 104 9.78 -3.23 9.05
N VAL A 105 8.74 -3.30 9.88
CA VAL A 105 8.64 -2.52 11.13
C VAL A 105 9.55 -3.03 12.25
N LYS A 106 10.21 -4.16 12.09
CA LYS A 106 11.27 -4.61 13.00
C LYS A 106 12.54 -3.74 12.91
N ASN A 107 12.74 -3.06 11.78
CA ASN A 107 13.79 -2.06 11.64
C ASN A 107 13.38 -0.79 12.40
N HIS A 108 13.93 -0.59 13.61
CA HIS A 108 13.60 0.52 14.50
C HIS A 108 13.83 1.91 13.88
N CYS A 109 14.78 2.06 12.95
CA CYS A 109 15.05 3.32 12.27
C CYS A 109 13.89 3.73 11.34
N LEU A 110 13.24 2.77 10.70
CA LEU A 110 12.17 3.01 9.71
C LEU A 110 10.77 2.70 10.23
N ALA A 111 10.64 1.95 11.31
CA ALA A 111 9.37 1.46 11.86
C ALA A 111 8.30 2.54 12.00
N LYS A 112 8.69 3.71 12.50
CA LYS A 112 7.78 4.85 12.69
C LYS A 112 7.26 5.40 11.36
N SER A 113 8.14 5.56 10.37
CA SER A 113 7.78 6.07 9.04
C SER A 113 6.93 5.07 8.26
N ILE A 114 7.27 3.77 8.32
CA ILE A 114 6.50 2.69 7.71
C ILE A 114 5.11 2.59 8.34
N SER A 115 5.03 2.66 9.68
CA SER A 115 3.75 2.65 10.40
C SER A 115 2.90 3.90 10.10
N ASP A 116 3.54 5.06 9.84
CA ASP A 116 2.83 6.29 9.48
C ASP A 116 2.31 6.27 8.06
N ALA A 117 3.03 5.65 7.13
CA ALA A 117 2.60 5.51 5.73
C ALA A 117 1.31 4.68 5.60
N GLY A 118 1.13 3.61 6.39
CA GLY A 118 -0.13 2.84 6.41
C GLY A 118 -0.35 1.98 5.16
N TRP A 119 0.71 1.44 4.55
CA TRP A 119 0.65 0.65 3.30
C TRP A 119 -0.28 -0.56 3.39
N THR A 120 -0.36 -1.23 4.55
CA THR A 120 -1.30 -2.35 4.75
C THR A 120 -2.75 -1.90 4.55
N GLN A 121 -3.13 -0.71 5.07
CA GLN A 121 -4.47 -0.16 4.89
C GLN A 121 -4.74 0.21 3.43
N PHE A 122 -3.73 0.78 2.75
CA PHE A 122 -3.83 1.13 1.34
C PHE A 122 -4.05 -0.11 0.47
N ARG A 123 -3.26 -1.18 0.68
CA ARG A 123 -3.44 -2.47 0.02
C ARG A 123 -4.86 -3.03 0.22
N GLN A 124 -5.34 -3.07 1.47
CA GLN A 124 -6.69 -3.56 1.80
C GLN A 124 -7.77 -2.76 1.05
N TRP A 125 -7.61 -1.44 0.95
CA TRP A 125 -8.55 -0.62 0.19
C TRP A 125 -8.43 -0.81 -1.33
N LEU A 126 -7.23 -1.05 -1.88
CA LEU A 126 -7.07 -1.40 -3.30
C LEU A 126 -7.82 -2.70 -3.63
N GLU A 127 -7.61 -3.75 -2.84
CA GLU A 127 -8.28 -5.04 -2.99
C GLU A 127 -9.81 -4.91 -2.84
N TYR A 128 -10.27 -4.18 -1.83
CA TYR A 128 -11.70 -3.92 -1.62
C TYR A 128 -12.35 -3.21 -2.81
N PHE A 129 -11.75 -2.12 -3.29
CA PHE A 129 -12.33 -1.37 -4.39
C PHE A 129 -12.19 -2.11 -5.73
N ALA A 130 -11.14 -2.89 -5.94
CA ALA A 130 -11.02 -3.74 -7.11
C ALA A 130 -12.19 -4.73 -7.18
N CYS A 131 -12.46 -5.44 -6.10
CA CYS A 131 -13.63 -6.32 -6.01
C CYS A 131 -14.95 -5.55 -6.22
N LYS A 132 -15.12 -4.40 -5.55
CA LYS A 132 -16.34 -3.60 -5.61
C LYS A 132 -16.66 -3.04 -7.01
N PHE A 133 -15.64 -2.69 -7.78
CA PHE A 133 -15.78 -2.07 -9.11
C PHE A 133 -15.48 -3.05 -10.25
N GLU A 134 -15.33 -4.34 -9.96
CA GLU A 134 -15.00 -5.39 -10.94
C GLU A 134 -13.71 -5.07 -11.72
N ARG A 135 -12.72 -4.56 -10.99
CA ARG A 135 -11.36 -4.29 -11.47
C ARG A 135 -10.40 -5.36 -10.97
N VAL A 136 -9.20 -5.38 -11.53
CA VAL A 136 -8.18 -6.36 -11.19
C VAL A 136 -7.10 -5.72 -10.32
N ALA A 137 -6.86 -6.26 -9.13
CA ALA A 137 -5.74 -5.90 -8.28
C ALA A 137 -4.78 -7.08 -8.15
N VAL A 138 -3.51 -6.89 -8.51
CA VAL A 138 -2.51 -7.96 -8.58
C VAL A 138 -1.36 -7.63 -7.63
N ALA A 139 -1.15 -8.49 -6.62
CA ALA A 139 0.01 -8.44 -5.76
C ALA A 139 1.19 -9.17 -6.41
N VAL A 140 2.35 -8.52 -6.54
CA VAL A 140 3.57 -9.13 -7.08
C VAL A 140 4.64 -9.27 -6.00
N LYS A 141 5.49 -10.29 -6.11
CA LYS A 141 6.59 -10.50 -5.17
C LYS A 141 7.63 -9.37 -5.30
N PRO A 142 8.12 -8.79 -4.18
CA PRO A 142 9.09 -7.68 -4.17
C PRO A 142 10.51 -8.20 -4.45
N HIS A 143 10.78 -8.72 -5.67
CA HIS A 143 12.07 -9.25 -6.06
C HIS A 143 12.71 -8.40 -7.15
N TYR A 144 13.81 -7.71 -6.81
CA TYR A 144 14.63 -6.91 -7.73
C TYR A 144 13.87 -5.82 -8.52
N THR A 145 12.67 -5.46 -8.13
CA THR A 145 11.82 -4.48 -8.83
C THR A 145 12.53 -3.13 -9.01
N SER A 146 13.23 -2.64 -8.00
CA SER A 146 14.00 -1.38 -8.04
C SER A 146 15.38 -1.51 -8.73
N GLN A 147 15.92 -2.73 -8.87
CA GLN A 147 17.26 -2.96 -9.44
C GLN A 147 17.21 -3.36 -10.91
N LYS A 148 16.17 -4.08 -11.32
CA LYS A 148 15.99 -4.52 -12.72
C LYS A 148 15.63 -3.32 -13.60
N CYS A 149 16.27 -3.22 -14.76
CA CYS A 149 15.92 -2.19 -15.73
C CYS A 149 14.56 -2.52 -16.39
N SER A 150 13.63 -1.58 -16.37
CA SER A 150 12.29 -1.75 -16.95
C SER A 150 12.31 -1.90 -18.47
N SER A 151 13.35 -1.37 -19.16
CA SER A 151 13.47 -1.45 -20.61
C SER A 151 14.15 -2.75 -21.09
N CYS A 152 15.29 -3.14 -20.50
CA CYS A 152 16.09 -4.28 -21.02
C CYS A 152 16.16 -5.46 -20.07
N GLY A 153 15.61 -5.39 -18.86
CA GLY A 153 15.62 -6.47 -17.88
C GLY A 153 16.94 -6.72 -17.16
N THR A 154 18.04 -6.03 -17.52
CA THR A 154 19.34 -6.18 -16.85
C THR A 154 19.29 -5.69 -15.41
N VAL A 155 19.90 -6.44 -14.49
CA VAL A 155 20.00 -6.04 -13.07
C VAL A 155 21.13 -5.04 -12.90
N VAL A 156 20.80 -3.83 -12.44
CA VAL A 156 21.75 -2.75 -12.13
C VAL A 156 21.84 -2.62 -10.62
N LYS A 157 22.96 -3.04 -10.03
CA LYS A 157 23.22 -2.90 -8.58
C LYS A 157 23.26 -1.41 -8.21
N LYS A 158 22.54 -1.04 -7.15
CA LYS A 158 22.43 0.34 -6.66
C LYS A 158 22.47 0.38 -5.15
N SER A 159 22.98 1.49 -4.62
CA SER A 159 22.80 1.80 -3.20
C SER A 159 21.37 2.24 -2.92
N LEU A 160 20.94 2.13 -1.66
CA LEU A 160 19.60 2.59 -1.23
C LEU A 160 19.42 4.11 -1.37
N SER A 161 20.52 4.87 -1.38
CA SER A 161 20.52 6.33 -1.54
C SER A 161 20.39 6.79 -3.00
N THR A 162 20.64 5.89 -3.96
CA THR A 162 20.56 6.25 -5.39
C THR A 162 19.12 6.36 -5.83
N ARG A 163 18.69 7.56 -6.22
CA ARG A 163 17.31 7.85 -6.66
C ARG A 163 17.07 7.71 -8.15
N THR A 164 18.14 7.72 -8.94
CA THR A 164 18.06 7.62 -10.40
C THR A 164 18.45 6.21 -10.86
N HIS A 165 17.65 5.64 -11.73
CA HIS A 165 18.00 4.45 -12.48
C HIS A 165 18.72 4.85 -13.76
N VAL A 166 19.97 4.37 -13.94
CA VAL A 166 20.76 4.54 -15.17
C VAL A 166 21.23 3.15 -15.60
N CYS A 167 20.91 2.76 -16.82
CA CYS A 167 21.27 1.46 -17.38
C CYS A 167 22.14 1.64 -18.65
N LYS A 168 22.98 0.65 -18.91
CA LYS A 168 23.83 0.62 -20.15
C LYS A 168 23.01 0.62 -21.44
N CYS A 169 21.73 0.23 -21.40
CA CYS A 169 20.84 0.31 -22.57
C CYS A 169 20.36 1.73 -22.91
N GLY A 170 20.83 2.77 -22.18
CA GLY A 170 20.39 4.16 -22.35
C GLY A 170 19.18 4.57 -21.48
N CYS A 171 18.52 3.61 -20.80
CA CYS A 171 17.40 3.94 -19.94
C CYS A 171 17.84 4.78 -18.74
N ARG A 172 17.18 5.93 -18.54
CA ARG A 172 17.38 6.84 -17.40
C ARG A 172 16.03 7.28 -16.86
N LEU A 173 15.66 6.78 -15.68
CA LEU A 173 14.38 7.03 -15.01
C LEU A 173 14.56 7.32 -13.52
N ASN A 174 13.54 7.81 -12.86
CA ASN A 174 13.48 7.75 -11.41
C ASN A 174 13.48 6.27 -10.96
N ARG A 175 14.14 5.95 -9.83
CA ARG A 175 14.24 4.57 -9.33
C ARG A 175 12.89 3.99 -9.01
N ASP A 176 12.02 4.79 -8.39
CA ASP A 176 10.70 4.35 -7.90
C ASP A 176 9.73 4.22 -9.11
N GLU A 177 9.84 5.07 -10.14
CA GLU A 177 9.14 4.92 -11.43
C GLU A 177 9.57 3.63 -12.16
N ASN A 178 10.90 3.39 -12.27
CA ASN A 178 11.41 2.13 -12.82
C ASN A 178 10.88 0.90 -12.06
N ALA A 179 10.76 0.99 -10.74
CA ALA A 179 10.17 -0.07 -9.92
C ALA A 179 8.69 -0.26 -10.24
N ALA A 180 7.91 0.80 -10.34
CA ALA A 180 6.49 0.75 -10.65
C ALA A 180 6.21 0.12 -12.03
N ILE A 181 7.03 0.44 -13.04
CA ILE A 181 6.96 -0.20 -14.37
C ILE A 181 7.27 -1.70 -14.27
N ASN A 182 8.29 -2.09 -13.51
CA ASN A 182 8.63 -3.50 -13.31
C ASN A 182 7.52 -4.26 -12.58
N ILE A 183 6.87 -3.63 -11.59
CA ILE A 183 5.71 -4.18 -10.87
C ILE A 183 4.56 -4.46 -11.84
N LEU A 184 4.26 -3.51 -12.74
CA LEU A 184 3.25 -3.69 -13.77
C LEU A 184 3.60 -4.84 -14.71
N ASN A 185 4.84 -4.86 -15.23
CA ASN A 185 5.30 -5.91 -16.15
C ASN A 185 5.22 -7.31 -15.51
N LEU A 186 5.59 -7.45 -14.23
CA LEU A 186 5.47 -8.73 -13.51
C LEU A 186 4.02 -9.19 -13.37
N ALA A 187 3.09 -8.26 -13.11
CA ALA A 187 1.67 -8.57 -13.02
C ALA A 187 1.10 -9.04 -14.37
N LEU A 188 1.50 -8.41 -15.46
CA LEU A 188 1.09 -8.80 -16.82
C LEU A 188 1.64 -10.18 -17.19
N GLN A 189 2.93 -10.45 -16.93
CA GLN A 189 3.54 -11.77 -17.17
C GLN A 189 2.85 -12.89 -16.38
N ALA A 190 2.49 -12.62 -15.11
CA ALA A 190 1.77 -13.59 -14.29
C ALA A 190 0.39 -13.94 -14.89
N ARG A 191 -0.31 -12.96 -15.44
CA ARG A 191 -1.61 -13.17 -16.11
C ARG A 191 -1.47 -13.96 -17.43
N ASP A 192 -0.49 -13.60 -18.23
CA ASP A 192 -0.24 -14.29 -19.52
C ASP A 192 0.20 -15.75 -19.28
N GLY A 193 1.00 -16.01 -18.24
CA GLY A 193 1.37 -17.35 -17.81
C GLY A 193 0.16 -18.19 -17.36
N GLN A 194 -0.79 -17.59 -16.64
CA GLN A 194 -2.03 -18.27 -16.25
C GLN A 194 -2.94 -18.54 -17.44
N SER A 195 -3.02 -17.63 -18.39
CA SER A 195 -3.81 -17.82 -19.62
C SER A 195 -3.28 -18.99 -20.47
N ARG A 196 -1.96 -19.19 -20.52
CA ARG A 196 -1.34 -20.32 -21.24
C ARG A 196 -1.51 -21.64 -20.51
N SER A 197 -1.46 -21.66 -19.18
CA SER A 197 -1.71 -22.88 -18.39
C SER A 197 -3.18 -23.32 -18.42
N ASN A 198 -4.10 -22.38 -18.52
CA ASN A 198 -5.55 -22.67 -18.65
C ASN A 198 -5.95 -23.19 -20.05
N ALA A 199 -5.12 -22.99 -21.08
CA ALA A 199 -5.32 -23.57 -22.41
C ALA A 199 -5.00 -25.08 -22.47
N VAL A 200 -4.33 -25.66 -21.46
CA VAL A 200 -3.95 -27.06 -21.36
C VAL A 200 -4.76 -27.84 -20.31
N GLY A 201 -5.61 -27.21 -19.53
CA GLY A 201 -6.39 -27.84 -18.47
C GLY A 201 -7.68 -27.10 -18.15
N LEU A 202 -8.79 -27.52 -18.73
CA LEU A 202 -10.11 -27.24 -18.17
C LEU A 202 -10.19 -27.95 -16.80
N GLU A 203 -10.41 -27.14 -15.75
CA GLU A 203 -10.79 -27.51 -14.36
C GLU A 203 -9.84 -27.02 -13.28
N THR A 204 -9.81 -25.71 -12.99
CA THR A 204 -9.43 -25.22 -11.63
C THR A 204 -9.68 -23.71 -11.40
N SER A 205 -10.41 -23.01 -12.26
CA SER A 205 -10.60 -21.56 -12.10
C SER A 205 -11.74 -21.13 -11.17
N THR A 206 -12.48 -22.05 -10.58
CA THR A 206 -13.62 -21.79 -9.68
C THR A 206 -13.23 -21.70 -8.19
N LEU A 207 -12.05 -22.19 -7.79
CA LEU A 207 -11.67 -22.26 -6.36
C LEU A 207 -11.04 -21.00 -5.78
N LEU A 208 -10.39 -20.14 -6.59
CA LEU A 208 -9.74 -18.91 -6.11
C LEU A 208 -10.70 -17.71 -5.96
N GLY A 209 -11.77 -17.68 -6.75
CA GLY A 209 -12.81 -16.67 -6.63
C GLY A 209 -13.74 -16.89 -5.44
N ALA A 210 -14.07 -18.15 -5.13
CA ALA A 210 -14.98 -18.49 -4.04
C ALA A 210 -14.37 -18.28 -2.63
N THR A 211 -13.08 -18.58 -2.46
CA THR A 211 -12.39 -18.39 -1.17
C THR A 211 -12.22 -16.93 -0.75
N LEU A 212 -12.05 -16.01 -1.69
CA LEU A 212 -11.93 -14.58 -1.40
C LEU A 212 -13.27 -13.94 -1.02
N VAL A 213 -14.37 -14.38 -1.65
CA VAL A 213 -15.72 -13.89 -1.32
C VAL A 213 -16.16 -14.41 0.06
N GLU A 214 -15.80 -15.65 0.40
CA GLU A 214 -16.18 -16.26 1.69
C GLU A 214 -15.38 -15.68 2.88
N GLN A 215 -14.13 -15.26 2.68
CA GLN A 215 -13.36 -14.57 3.71
C GLN A 215 -13.83 -13.13 3.95
N VAL A 216 -14.29 -12.43 2.93
CA VAL A 216 -14.82 -11.07 3.07
C VAL A 216 -16.19 -11.09 3.76
N SER A 217 -17.04 -12.09 3.51
CA SER A 217 -18.33 -12.23 4.18
C SER A 217 -18.21 -12.65 5.66
N ARG A 218 -17.19 -13.43 6.03
CA ARG A 218 -16.91 -13.78 7.44
C ARG A 218 -16.33 -12.64 8.26
N SER A 219 -15.60 -11.70 7.65
CA SER A 219 -15.07 -10.52 8.36
C SER A 219 -16.10 -9.39 8.56
N SER A 220 -17.25 -9.46 7.89
CA SER A 220 -18.32 -8.45 8.00
C SER A 220 -19.33 -8.73 9.11
N THR A 221 -19.29 -9.91 9.75
CA THR A 221 -20.25 -10.32 10.79
C THR A 221 -19.74 -10.17 12.22
N GLU A 222 -18.51 -9.75 12.44
CA GLU A 222 -17.99 -9.46 13.78
C GLU A 222 -17.48 -8.02 13.89
N SER A 223 -18.40 -7.09 14.05
CA SER A 223 -18.15 -5.82 14.74
C SER A 223 -18.99 -5.80 16.00
N PRO A 224 -18.41 -6.03 17.18
CA PRO A 224 -19.08 -5.65 18.39
C PRO A 224 -19.08 -4.12 18.47
N CYS A 225 -20.26 -3.54 18.48
CA CYS A 225 -20.49 -2.22 19.08
C CYS A 225 -20.03 -2.24 20.53
N LEU A 226 -19.06 -1.39 20.87
CA LEU A 226 -18.96 -0.72 22.20
C LEU A 226 -18.07 0.51 22.07
#